data_2aafed5074bbf305ac661a3d840412e8
#
_entry.id   2aafed5074bbf305ac661a3d840412e8
#
_cell.length_a   1.000
_cell.length_b   1.000
_cell.length_c   1.000
_cell.angle_alpha   90.00
_cell.angle_beta   90.00
_cell.angle_gamma   90.00
#
_symmetry.space_group_name_H-M   'P 1'
#
loop_
_entity.id
_entity.type
_entity.pdbx_description
1 polymer ?
#
loop_
_entity_poly.entity_id
_entity_poly.type
_entity_poly.pdbx_seq_one_letter_code
_entity_poly.pdbx_strand_id
1 'polypeptide(L)'
;MTRGARYSSTTSITTAEGVSIERLTPPSRLFGANGLRTGPDNRIYVAQVVGSTISALDITTGDLETISAKGGDIIAPDDMAFDPAGNLIATEYMDARVSVRSPDGTSRVLRDDLPGANGITVYNGRLFVNECRIGGRLMEVPLDGSAPVVLQDNLPMPNAMEVGPDGLLYYPVMGTNDIWRIDPNGGTPERVVGDLAGPDSVKFDAAGFIVSTQAGTGQVLRIDPRTGNREVLAQLEPGLDNCTFVDGRLFVSNFNGSITEVLGGGESKSLLPGGLLWPLDLTVGPDGTLYVADGTYFHEFRDGKLQVVASLFSLNSPGYVRGVVATGVNEFVGATSTGQIVTYKHGEEPETGLIADGFAELYGIAVASDGSIVAVDAGTGQVASVRGGQTEVLASGLQRPIGVALGPDNAILISESGAGRVVSVGAGGVDTVVDGLETPHGILVRGKQLLIVDVGLKALISFNLETKVRTTLATNLPVGTPDGVVAKPLQGTPPFSGPMGPFAGIAAAPDGTVYISADAEGSVLVLREEA
;
A
#
# COMPACT_ATOMS: atom_id res chain seq x y z
N MET A 1 -12.93 -8.31 22.97
CA MET A 1 -13.53 -7.59 21.83
C MET A 1 -12.40 -7.32 20.88
N THR A 2 -12.43 -7.85 19.68
CA THR A 2 -11.54 -7.47 18.59
C THR A 2 -11.80 -5.99 18.30
N ARG A 3 -10.91 -5.10 18.75
CA ARG A 3 -10.93 -3.69 18.42
C ARG A 3 -10.76 -3.57 16.92
N GLY A 4 -11.78 -3.09 16.23
CA GLY A 4 -12.11 -3.33 14.86
C GLY A 4 -10.97 -3.21 13.83
N ALA A 5 -11.10 -3.97 12.76
CA ALA A 5 -10.43 -3.73 11.49
C ALA A 5 -10.66 -2.28 11.04
N ARG A 6 -9.80 -1.82 10.17
CA ARG A 6 -9.82 -0.48 9.54
C ARG A 6 -11.15 -0.11 8.89
N TYR A 7 -11.97 -1.09 8.52
CA TYR A 7 -13.39 -0.95 8.31
C TYR A 7 -14.11 -1.75 9.41
N SER A 8 -14.87 -1.10 10.24
CA SER A 8 -15.71 -1.76 11.25
C SER A 8 -16.91 -2.44 10.59
N SER A 9 -16.66 -3.55 9.86
CA SER A 9 -17.74 -4.44 9.46
C SER A 9 -18.20 -5.23 10.67
N THR A 10 -19.44 -5.02 11.07
CA THR A 10 -20.13 -5.83 12.10
C THR A 10 -20.71 -7.12 11.52
N THR A 11 -20.62 -7.31 10.19
CA THR A 11 -21.26 -8.40 9.48
C THR A 11 -20.33 -9.61 9.44
N SER A 12 -20.82 -10.76 9.92
CA SER A 12 -20.09 -12.03 9.81
C SER A 12 -20.20 -12.59 8.40
N ILE A 13 -19.14 -13.25 7.93
CA ILE A 13 -19.19 -14.03 6.68
C ILE A 13 -20.28 -15.12 6.84
N THR A 14 -21.14 -15.23 5.84
CA THR A 14 -22.17 -16.26 5.77
C THR A 14 -21.81 -17.22 4.64
N THR A 15 -21.81 -18.53 4.91
CA THR A 15 -21.42 -19.55 3.95
C THR A 15 -22.60 -20.48 3.60
N ALA A 16 -22.54 -21.08 2.42
CA ALA A 16 -23.45 -22.14 2.03
C ALA A 16 -23.21 -23.40 2.87
N GLU A 17 -24.17 -24.31 2.87
CA GLU A 17 -24.05 -25.62 3.54
C GLU A 17 -22.85 -26.41 2.96
N GLY A 18 -22.07 -27.05 3.84
CA GLY A 18 -20.85 -27.77 3.47
C GLY A 18 -19.65 -26.90 3.13
N VAL A 19 -19.73 -25.59 3.36
CA VAL A 19 -18.63 -24.65 3.11
C VAL A 19 -18.33 -23.86 4.37
N SER A 20 -17.04 -23.69 4.69
CA SER A 20 -16.59 -22.77 5.73
C SER A 20 -15.52 -21.84 5.19
N ILE A 21 -15.49 -20.61 5.71
CA ILE A 21 -14.43 -19.63 5.44
C ILE A 21 -13.86 -19.15 6.76
N GLU A 22 -12.55 -19.29 6.91
CA GLU A 22 -11.80 -18.88 8.08
C GLU A 22 -10.77 -17.80 7.71
N ARG A 23 -10.37 -16.97 8.68
CA ARG A 23 -9.24 -16.06 8.52
C ARG A 23 -7.94 -16.78 8.77
N LEU A 24 -7.10 -16.88 7.75
CA LEU A 24 -5.76 -17.45 7.87
C LEU A 24 -4.82 -16.49 8.60
N THR A 25 -4.95 -15.18 8.31
CA THR A 25 -4.21 -14.11 8.98
C THR A 25 -5.17 -13.18 9.73
N PRO A 26 -4.76 -12.59 10.86
CA PRO A 26 -5.61 -11.62 11.56
C PRO A 26 -5.84 -10.37 10.70
N PRO A 27 -7.00 -9.72 10.81
CA PRO A 27 -7.23 -8.42 10.19
C PRO A 27 -6.25 -7.37 10.69
N SER A 28 -5.75 -6.50 9.80
CA SER A 28 -4.95 -5.34 10.20
C SER A 28 -5.82 -4.19 10.65
N ARG A 29 -5.31 -3.39 11.58
CA ARG A 29 -6.03 -2.23 12.11
C ARG A 29 -5.86 -0.97 11.25
N LEU A 30 -4.75 -0.90 10.46
CA LEU A 30 -4.39 0.21 9.59
C LEU A 30 -4.12 -0.30 8.17
N PHE A 31 -4.27 0.58 7.19
CA PHE A 31 -3.81 0.37 5.81
C PHE A 31 -2.33 0.75 5.65
N GLY A 32 -1.49 0.38 6.58
CA GLY A 32 -0.16 0.93 6.74
C GLY A 32 -0.13 2.10 7.72
N ALA A 33 1.06 2.54 8.06
CA ALA A 33 1.25 3.71 8.90
C ALA A 33 2.41 4.52 8.33
N ASN A 34 2.07 5.66 7.74
CA ASN A 34 3.00 6.63 7.22
C ASN A 34 3.28 7.70 8.29
N GLY A 35 3.06 8.97 7.99
CA GLY A 35 3.33 10.07 8.88
C GLY A 35 2.66 9.94 10.25
N LEU A 36 3.41 10.27 11.29
CA LEU A 36 2.93 10.39 12.66
C LEU A 36 3.00 11.83 13.14
N ARG A 37 1.93 12.30 13.75
CA ARG A 37 1.90 13.62 14.39
C ARG A 37 1.12 13.57 15.71
N THR A 38 1.69 14.14 16.77
CA THR A 38 0.97 14.37 18.00
C THR A 38 -0.04 15.50 17.80
N GLY A 39 -1.30 15.22 18.03
CA GLY A 39 -2.39 16.17 17.91
C GLY A 39 -2.53 17.08 19.13
N PRO A 40 -3.35 18.14 19.02
CA PRO A 40 -3.62 19.06 20.15
C PRO A 40 -4.33 18.37 21.31
N ASP A 41 -4.89 17.20 21.10
CA ASP A 41 -5.58 16.36 22.09
C ASP A 41 -4.67 15.25 22.68
N ASN A 42 -3.37 15.34 22.41
CA ASN A 42 -2.34 14.42 22.91
C ASN A 42 -2.46 12.96 22.38
N ARG A 43 -3.22 12.76 21.31
CA ARG A 43 -3.28 11.49 20.57
C ARG A 43 -2.26 11.48 19.42
N ILE A 44 -1.92 10.29 18.95
CA ILE A 44 -1.11 10.12 17.74
C ILE A 44 -2.04 10.08 16.52
N TYR A 45 -1.90 11.03 15.62
CA TYR A 45 -2.54 11.00 14.32
C TYR A 45 -1.66 10.23 13.35
N VAL A 46 -2.27 9.30 12.61
CA VAL A 46 -1.60 8.36 11.71
C VAL A 46 -2.14 8.58 10.30
N ALA A 47 -1.28 9.00 9.40
CA ALA A 47 -1.58 9.06 7.97
C ALA A 47 -1.42 7.67 7.34
N GLN A 48 -2.27 7.34 6.36
CA GLN A 48 -2.32 6.04 5.70
C GLN A 48 -2.51 6.24 4.19
N VAL A 49 -1.42 6.21 3.43
CA VAL A 49 -1.41 6.51 1.99
C VAL A 49 -2.36 5.61 1.22
N VAL A 50 -2.15 4.30 1.25
CA VAL A 50 -2.96 3.35 0.47
C VAL A 50 -4.39 3.23 0.98
N GLY A 51 -4.61 3.55 2.25
CA GLY A 51 -5.94 3.61 2.87
C GLY A 51 -6.73 4.86 2.52
N SER A 52 -6.07 5.93 2.11
CA SER A 52 -6.68 7.28 2.01
C SER A 52 -7.44 7.64 3.30
N THR A 53 -6.81 7.37 4.46
CA THR A 53 -7.40 7.58 5.78
C THR A 53 -6.42 8.29 6.71
N ILE A 54 -6.97 9.01 7.68
CA ILE A 54 -6.25 9.50 8.85
C ILE A 54 -6.97 8.97 10.07
N SER A 55 -6.23 8.37 11.00
CA SER A 55 -6.76 7.86 12.27
C SER A 55 -6.07 8.54 13.44
N ALA A 56 -6.77 8.72 14.56
CA ALA A 56 -6.20 9.15 15.84
C ALA A 56 -6.11 7.95 16.80
N LEU A 57 -4.93 7.71 17.33
CA LEU A 57 -4.60 6.60 18.23
C LEU A 57 -4.43 7.12 19.64
N ASP A 58 -5.21 6.62 20.58
CA ASP A 58 -4.99 6.82 22.01
C ASP A 58 -3.88 5.87 22.49
N ILE A 59 -2.78 6.42 22.98
CA ILE A 59 -1.60 5.65 23.43
C ILE A 59 -1.82 4.88 24.73
N THR A 60 -2.88 5.20 25.47
CA THR A 60 -3.22 4.55 26.76
C THR A 60 -4.12 3.36 26.54
N THR A 61 -5.16 3.51 25.73
CA THR A 61 -6.18 2.48 25.49
C THR A 61 -5.87 1.65 24.24
N GLY A 62 -5.09 2.20 23.30
CA GLY A 62 -4.84 1.62 21.97
C GLY A 62 -6.08 1.71 21.07
N ASP A 63 -7.05 2.57 21.37
CA ASP A 63 -8.23 2.79 20.54
C ASP A 63 -7.90 3.67 19.34
N LEU A 64 -8.50 3.35 18.21
CA LEU A 64 -8.39 4.11 16.97
C LEU A 64 -9.73 4.77 16.65
N GLU A 65 -9.67 6.06 16.36
CA GLU A 65 -10.77 6.84 15.81
C GLU A 65 -10.43 7.26 14.37
N THR A 66 -11.37 7.10 13.44
CA THR A 66 -11.21 7.58 12.07
C THR A 66 -11.50 9.08 12.01
N ILE A 67 -10.48 9.86 11.67
CA ILE A 67 -10.55 11.32 11.52
C ILE A 67 -10.93 11.71 10.09
N SER A 68 -10.32 11.06 9.10
CA SER A 68 -10.66 11.18 7.69
C SER A 68 -10.82 9.79 7.10
N ALA A 69 -12.03 9.48 6.62
CA ALA A 69 -12.35 8.16 6.09
C ALA A 69 -11.99 8.03 4.62
N LYS A 70 -11.77 6.79 4.16
CA LYS A 70 -11.64 6.46 2.73
C LYS A 70 -12.90 6.90 1.98
N GLY A 71 -12.71 7.48 0.80
CA GLY A 71 -13.80 8.10 0.03
C GLY A 71 -14.15 9.52 0.45
N GLY A 72 -13.50 10.06 1.49
CA GLY A 72 -13.59 11.46 1.91
C GLY A 72 -12.77 12.40 1.02
N ASP A 73 -12.55 13.62 1.51
CA ASP A 73 -11.90 14.69 0.76
C ASP A 73 -10.37 14.56 0.72
N ILE A 74 -9.75 13.93 1.74
CA ILE A 74 -8.30 13.73 1.84
C ILE A 74 -7.96 12.39 1.19
N ILE A 75 -7.04 12.41 0.21
CA ILE A 75 -6.66 11.25 -0.62
C ILE A 75 -5.18 10.94 -0.41
N ALA A 76 -4.84 9.69 -0.12
CA ALA A 76 -3.47 9.23 0.03
C ALA A 76 -2.61 10.14 0.95
N PRO A 77 -3.08 10.45 2.19
CA PRO A 77 -2.31 11.28 3.11
C PRO A 77 -1.01 10.59 3.50
N ASP A 78 0.11 11.32 3.43
CA ASP A 78 1.43 10.81 3.79
C ASP A 78 1.90 11.38 5.13
N ASP A 79 1.99 12.70 5.27
CA ASP A 79 2.33 13.35 6.53
C ASP A 79 1.31 14.45 6.86
N MET A 80 1.38 14.97 8.07
CA MET A 80 0.44 15.99 8.53
C MET A 80 1.07 16.92 9.58
N ALA A 81 0.50 18.12 9.71
CA ALA A 81 0.82 19.07 10.75
C ALA A 81 -0.44 19.74 11.26
N PHE A 82 -0.37 20.34 12.45
CA PHE A 82 -1.43 21.17 12.99
C PHE A 82 -1.01 22.63 12.99
N ASP A 83 -1.91 23.51 12.58
CA ASP A 83 -1.74 24.94 12.74
C ASP A 83 -2.16 25.41 14.15
N PRO A 84 -1.86 26.67 14.55
CA PRO A 84 -2.25 27.19 15.86
C PRO A 84 -3.76 27.29 16.08
N ALA A 85 -4.58 27.23 15.03
CA ALA A 85 -6.05 27.22 15.12
C ALA A 85 -6.60 25.78 15.31
N GLY A 86 -5.74 24.76 15.30
CA GLY A 86 -6.11 23.36 15.43
C GLY A 86 -6.55 22.73 14.12
N ASN A 87 -6.35 23.39 12.99
CA ASN A 87 -6.59 22.74 11.70
C ASN A 87 -5.51 21.68 11.43
N LEU A 88 -5.94 20.50 10.96
CA LEU A 88 -5.05 19.47 10.44
C LEU A 88 -4.75 19.80 8.98
N ILE A 89 -3.46 19.86 8.63
CA ILE A 89 -2.99 20.06 7.26
C ILE A 89 -2.28 18.77 6.84
N ALA A 90 -2.77 18.16 5.77
CA ALA A 90 -2.25 16.88 5.27
C ALA A 90 -1.61 17.06 3.89
N THR A 91 -0.45 16.43 3.68
CA THR A 91 0.11 16.19 2.36
C THR A 91 -0.51 14.95 1.76
N GLU A 92 -0.90 15.01 0.49
CA GLU A 92 -1.57 13.93 -0.24
C GLU A 92 -0.65 13.43 -1.35
N TYR A 93 0.23 12.51 -0.99
CA TYR A 93 1.40 12.08 -1.75
C TYR A 93 1.08 11.63 -3.18
N MET A 94 0.08 10.75 -3.34
CA MET A 94 -0.29 10.19 -4.65
C MET A 94 -1.32 11.04 -5.41
N ASP A 95 -1.77 12.17 -4.85
CA ASP A 95 -2.76 13.06 -5.47
C ASP A 95 -2.20 14.48 -5.71
N ALA A 96 -0.90 14.67 -5.47
CA ALA A 96 -0.16 15.94 -5.70
C ALA A 96 -0.76 17.15 -4.96
N ARG A 97 -1.37 16.93 -3.78
CA ARG A 97 -2.15 17.94 -3.06
C ARG A 97 -1.65 18.20 -1.64
N VAL A 98 -2.06 19.35 -1.13
CA VAL A 98 -2.10 19.67 0.31
C VAL A 98 -3.50 20.13 0.64
N SER A 99 -4.11 19.52 1.65
CA SER A 99 -5.47 19.85 2.11
C SER A 99 -5.47 20.29 3.57
N VAL A 100 -6.44 21.13 3.91
CA VAL A 100 -6.69 21.61 5.28
C VAL A 100 -8.04 21.08 5.75
N ARG A 101 -8.05 20.45 6.93
CA ARG A 101 -9.24 19.98 7.60
C ARG A 101 -9.42 20.75 8.90
N SER A 102 -10.53 21.46 9.01
CA SER A 102 -10.89 22.23 10.20
C SER A 102 -11.37 21.30 11.34
N PRO A 103 -11.34 21.77 12.60
CA PRO A 103 -11.82 20.98 13.75
C PRO A 103 -13.30 20.56 13.66
N ASP A 104 -14.13 21.29 12.91
CA ASP A 104 -15.53 20.94 12.64
C ASP A 104 -15.70 19.82 11.61
N GLY A 105 -14.60 19.34 11.03
CA GLY A 105 -14.58 18.26 10.06
C GLY A 105 -14.69 18.70 8.60
N THR A 106 -14.83 19.98 8.31
CA THR A 106 -14.81 20.47 6.92
C THR A 106 -13.39 20.45 6.35
N SER A 107 -13.28 20.09 5.06
CA SER A 107 -11.98 20.01 4.38
C SER A 107 -11.97 20.89 3.14
N ARG A 108 -10.80 21.46 2.82
CA ARG A 108 -10.55 22.18 1.56
C ARG A 108 -9.17 21.85 1.01
N VAL A 109 -9.05 21.80 -0.29
CA VAL A 109 -7.75 21.74 -0.95
C VAL A 109 -7.06 23.10 -0.82
N LEU A 110 -5.83 23.10 -0.34
CA LEU A 110 -4.98 24.29 -0.27
C LEU A 110 -4.20 24.47 -1.56
N ARG A 111 -3.59 23.37 -2.06
CA ARG A 111 -2.83 23.28 -3.32
C ARG A 111 -3.06 21.92 -3.97
N ASP A 112 -3.01 21.86 -5.30
CA ASP A 112 -3.16 20.65 -6.12
C ASP A 112 -2.08 20.53 -7.22
N ASP A 113 -0.94 21.21 -7.03
CA ASP A 113 0.17 21.27 -7.95
C ASP A 113 1.52 20.92 -7.27
N LEU A 114 1.48 20.06 -6.25
CA LEU A 114 2.63 19.65 -5.44
C LEU A 114 2.88 18.14 -5.57
N PRO A 115 3.43 17.66 -6.71
CA PRO A 115 3.61 16.23 -6.96
C PRO A 115 4.56 15.59 -5.94
N GLY A 116 4.10 14.52 -5.30
CA GLY A 116 4.85 13.86 -4.24
C GLY A 116 4.94 14.67 -2.94
N ALA A 117 3.94 15.54 -2.67
CA ALA A 117 3.85 16.26 -1.39
C ALA A 117 3.91 15.27 -0.22
N ASN A 118 4.93 15.43 0.64
CA ASN A 118 5.22 14.50 1.72
C ASN A 118 5.52 15.24 3.02
N GLY A 119 6.79 15.44 3.38
CA GLY A 119 7.16 16.09 4.63
C GLY A 119 6.51 17.45 4.83
N ILE A 120 5.97 17.68 6.01
CA ILE A 120 5.23 18.89 6.35
C ILE A 120 5.51 19.32 7.78
N THR A 121 5.67 20.63 8.01
CA THR A 121 5.71 21.20 9.36
C THR A 121 5.14 22.62 9.39
N VAL A 122 4.60 23.01 10.53
CA VAL A 122 4.13 24.38 10.80
C VAL A 122 5.04 25.02 11.84
N TYR A 123 5.60 26.18 11.48
CA TYR A 123 6.48 26.95 12.36
C TYR A 123 6.12 28.44 12.33
N ASN A 124 5.82 29.03 13.49
CA ASN A 124 5.41 30.43 13.62
C ASN A 124 4.24 30.82 12.68
N GLY A 125 3.28 29.90 12.50
CA GLY A 125 2.12 30.10 11.62
C GLY A 125 2.42 29.98 10.12
N ARG A 126 3.64 29.63 9.74
CA ARG A 126 4.08 29.36 8.36
C ARG A 126 4.08 27.85 8.10
N LEU A 127 3.61 27.45 6.95
CA LEU A 127 3.58 26.06 6.52
C LEU A 127 4.75 25.75 5.59
N PHE A 128 5.52 24.72 5.90
CA PHE A 128 6.60 24.21 5.06
C PHE A 128 6.25 22.81 4.57
N VAL A 129 6.49 22.57 3.28
CA VAL A 129 6.19 21.29 2.60
C VAL A 129 7.35 20.93 1.70
N ASN A 130 7.64 19.65 1.57
CA ASN A 130 8.53 19.16 0.53
C ASN A 130 7.86 18.11 -0.37
N GLU A 131 8.48 17.87 -1.53
CA GLU A 131 8.08 16.87 -2.51
C GLU A 131 9.06 15.70 -2.46
N CYS A 132 8.66 14.56 -1.91
CA CYS A 132 9.47 13.35 -1.83
C CYS A 132 9.51 12.64 -3.20
N ARG A 133 10.28 13.18 -4.12
CA ARG A 133 10.53 12.65 -5.47
C ARG A 133 11.90 13.06 -5.96
N ILE A 134 12.37 12.44 -7.06
CA ILE A 134 13.58 12.90 -7.74
C ILE A 134 13.33 14.31 -8.31
N GLY A 135 14.22 15.23 -8.01
CA GLY A 135 14.06 16.65 -8.37
C GLY A 135 12.97 17.35 -7.55
N GLY A 136 12.72 16.88 -6.30
CA GLY A 136 11.74 17.48 -5.40
C GLY A 136 12.14 18.87 -4.91
N ARG A 137 11.18 19.60 -4.37
CA ARG A 137 11.34 20.94 -3.81
C ARG A 137 11.10 20.94 -2.30
N LEU A 138 11.77 21.85 -1.60
CA LEU A 138 11.42 22.28 -0.24
C LEU A 138 10.91 23.71 -0.33
N MET A 139 9.71 23.99 0.21
CA MET A 139 9.05 25.26 0.02
C MET A 139 8.21 25.69 1.22
N GLU A 140 8.00 27.00 1.34
CA GLU A 140 6.92 27.56 2.14
C GLU A 140 5.64 27.60 1.28
N VAL A 141 4.54 27.09 1.83
CA VAL A 141 3.22 27.08 1.19
C VAL A 141 2.30 28.02 1.95
N PRO A 142 1.94 29.18 1.39
CA PRO A 142 1.05 30.11 2.07
C PRO A 142 -0.34 29.54 2.34
N LEU A 143 -0.87 29.72 3.55
CA LEU A 143 -2.18 29.19 3.97
C LEU A 143 -3.38 29.83 3.26
N ASP A 144 -3.16 30.93 2.55
CA ASP A 144 -4.16 31.57 1.68
C ASP A 144 -4.26 30.94 0.28
N GLY A 145 -3.40 29.93 0.00
CA GLY A 145 -3.36 29.23 -1.28
C GLY A 145 -2.60 29.97 -2.39
N SER A 146 -1.92 31.07 -2.09
CA SER A 146 -1.03 31.75 -3.05
C SER A 146 0.18 30.88 -3.43
N ALA A 147 0.95 31.32 -4.43
CA ALA A 147 2.07 30.53 -4.96
C ALA A 147 3.12 30.20 -3.89
N PRO A 148 3.63 28.95 -3.83
CA PRO A 148 4.68 28.55 -2.91
C PRO A 148 5.98 29.33 -3.13
N VAL A 149 6.71 29.57 -2.05
CA VAL A 149 8.07 30.13 -2.09
C VAL A 149 9.07 28.98 -1.98
N VAL A 150 9.81 28.71 -3.05
CA VAL A 150 10.80 27.62 -3.08
C VAL A 150 12.04 28.04 -2.29
N LEU A 151 12.39 27.24 -1.26
CA LEU A 151 13.60 27.40 -0.47
C LEU A 151 14.78 26.61 -1.06
N GLN A 152 14.49 25.40 -1.53
CA GLN A 152 15.43 24.52 -2.23
C GLN A 152 14.72 23.77 -3.35
N ASP A 153 15.41 23.52 -4.44
CA ASP A 153 14.92 22.73 -5.57
C ASP A 153 15.87 21.58 -5.92
N ASN A 154 15.45 20.74 -6.84
CA ASN A 154 16.22 19.61 -7.36
C ASN A 154 16.78 18.67 -6.27
N LEU A 155 16.04 18.49 -5.19
CA LEU A 155 16.40 17.57 -4.11
C LEU A 155 16.04 16.12 -4.51
N PRO A 156 16.92 15.14 -4.24
CA PRO A 156 16.61 13.73 -4.47
C PRO A 156 15.84 13.14 -3.26
N MET A 157 14.52 13.22 -3.28
CA MET A 157 13.61 12.65 -2.28
C MET A 157 13.78 13.25 -0.86
N PRO A 158 13.52 14.56 -0.66
CA PRO A 158 13.40 15.12 0.69
C PRO A 158 12.16 14.56 1.37
N ASN A 159 12.20 14.35 2.70
CA ASN A 159 11.12 13.71 3.43
C ASN A 159 10.79 14.45 4.75
N ALA A 160 10.15 13.80 5.72
CA ALA A 160 9.51 14.40 6.87
C ALA A 160 10.44 15.28 7.73
N MET A 161 10.10 16.55 7.81
CA MET A 161 10.94 17.62 8.36
C MET A 161 10.43 18.15 9.70
N GLU A 162 11.30 18.85 10.43
CA GLU A 162 10.95 19.55 11.65
C GLU A 162 11.86 20.77 11.86
N VAL A 163 11.36 21.79 12.58
CA VAL A 163 12.18 22.94 12.97
C VAL A 163 12.88 22.62 14.29
N GLY A 164 14.20 22.78 14.31
CA GLY A 164 15.03 22.54 15.47
C GLY A 164 14.92 23.64 16.54
N PRO A 165 15.48 23.40 17.75
CA PRO A 165 15.48 24.37 18.83
C PRO A 165 16.30 25.64 18.50
N ASP A 166 17.15 25.60 17.49
CA ASP A 166 17.89 26.73 16.94
C ASP A 166 17.09 27.56 15.92
N GLY A 167 15.85 27.15 15.63
CA GLY A 167 14.95 27.83 14.67
C GLY A 167 15.24 27.51 13.21
N LEU A 168 16.18 26.59 12.91
CA LEU A 168 16.45 26.11 11.56
C LEU A 168 15.54 24.95 11.18
N LEU A 169 15.21 24.86 9.90
CA LEU A 169 14.40 23.77 9.33
C LEU A 169 15.33 22.61 8.95
N TYR A 170 15.15 21.47 9.60
CA TYR A 170 15.90 20.24 9.34
C TYR A 170 15.07 19.29 8.50
N TYR A 171 15.68 18.70 7.48
CA TYR A 171 15.01 17.78 6.56
C TYR A 171 15.96 16.67 6.10
N PRO A 172 15.48 15.42 6.08
CA PRO A 172 16.23 14.32 5.51
C PRO A 172 16.14 14.36 3.99
N VAL A 173 17.15 13.83 3.31
CA VAL A 173 17.20 13.62 1.87
C VAL A 173 17.54 12.16 1.63
N MET A 174 16.53 11.35 1.35
CA MET A 174 16.66 9.88 1.24
C MET A 174 17.59 9.48 0.11
N GLY A 175 17.55 10.17 -1.03
CA GLY A 175 18.36 9.84 -2.20
C GLY A 175 19.87 10.05 -2.01
N THR A 176 20.28 10.85 -1.02
CA THR A 176 21.71 11.05 -0.67
C THR A 176 22.08 10.49 0.70
N ASN A 177 21.12 9.94 1.44
CA ASN A 177 21.31 9.41 2.80
C ASN A 177 21.84 10.44 3.79
N ASP A 178 21.35 11.69 3.70
CA ASP A 178 21.79 12.83 4.49
C ASP A 178 20.63 13.48 5.25
N ILE A 179 20.99 14.23 6.32
CA ILE A 179 20.11 15.23 6.93
C ILE A 179 20.76 16.61 6.71
N TRP A 180 19.97 17.55 6.24
CA TRP A 180 20.32 18.93 5.98
C TRP A 180 19.52 19.87 6.86
N ARG A 181 19.99 21.13 7.00
CA ARG A 181 19.23 22.23 7.64
C ARG A 181 19.35 23.50 6.82
N ILE A 182 18.35 24.38 6.95
CA ILE A 182 18.29 25.68 6.29
C ILE A 182 17.52 26.68 7.17
N ASP A 183 17.83 27.97 7.04
CA ASP A 183 16.99 29.02 7.64
C ASP A 183 15.61 29.02 6.97
N PRO A 184 14.49 29.06 7.73
CA PRO A 184 13.13 29.12 7.16
C PRO A 184 12.88 30.32 6.24
N ASN A 185 13.73 31.35 6.29
CA ASN A 185 13.69 32.49 5.38
C ASN A 185 14.53 32.29 4.10
N GLY A 186 15.13 31.12 3.92
CA GLY A 186 16.00 30.78 2.80
C GLY A 186 17.48 31.00 3.10
N GLY A 187 18.31 30.73 2.12
CA GLY A 187 19.76 30.84 2.24
C GLY A 187 20.47 29.58 1.77
N THR A 188 21.74 29.41 2.18
CA THR A 188 22.53 28.23 1.83
C THR A 188 22.26 27.10 2.82
N PRO A 189 21.81 25.90 2.36
CA PRO A 189 21.63 24.77 3.24
C PRO A 189 22.98 24.24 3.76
N GLU A 190 22.94 23.68 4.95
CA GLU A 190 24.09 23.03 5.59
C GLU A 190 23.82 21.54 5.80
N ARG A 191 24.78 20.69 5.45
CA ARG A 191 24.72 19.26 5.74
C ARG A 191 25.03 19.04 7.21
N VAL A 192 24.12 18.38 7.93
CA VAL A 192 24.24 18.07 9.35
C VAL A 192 24.95 16.73 9.56
N VAL A 193 24.50 15.71 8.85
CA VAL A 193 25.02 14.33 8.95
C VAL A 193 24.73 13.59 7.66
N GLY A 194 25.56 12.59 7.33
CA GLY A 194 25.40 11.71 6.20
C GLY A 194 25.70 10.26 6.52
N ASP A 195 25.78 9.43 5.49
CA ASP A 195 26.01 7.99 5.59
C ASP A 195 24.92 7.32 6.44
N LEU A 196 23.67 7.74 6.23
CA LEU A 196 22.47 7.16 6.82
C LEU A 196 21.91 6.03 5.92
N ALA A 197 20.81 5.42 6.31
CA ALA A 197 20.24 4.28 5.59
C ALA A 197 18.78 4.54 5.19
N GLY A 198 18.56 5.49 4.28
CA GLY A 198 17.23 5.97 3.91
C GLY A 198 16.57 6.72 5.08
N PRO A 199 17.12 7.89 5.48
CA PRO A 199 16.52 8.67 6.56
C PRO A 199 15.16 9.18 6.10
N ASP A 200 14.10 8.83 6.81
CA ASP A 200 12.73 9.17 6.45
C ASP A 200 12.25 10.39 7.24
N SER A 201 12.42 10.40 8.56
CA SER A 201 11.95 11.51 9.39
C SER A 201 13.03 12.17 10.22
N VAL A 202 12.76 13.43 10.60
CA VAL A 202 13.50 14.22 11.59
C VAL A 202 12.53 14.76 12.62
N LYS A 203 12.78 14.46 13.90
CA LYS A 203 12.15 15.07 15.06
C LYS A 203 13.22 15.46 16.08
N PHE A 204 12.88 16.26 17.08
CA PHE A 204 13.79 16.63 18.15
C PHE A 204 13.33 16.10 19.49
N ASP A 205 14.25 15.53 20.26
CA ASP A 205 14.01 15.21 21.66
C ASP A 205 14.11 16.48 22.56
N ALA A 206 13.72 16.34 23.83
CA ALA A 206 13.74 17.45 24.77
C ALA A 206 15.15 18.01 25.06
N ALA A 207 16.21 17.27 24.74
CA ALA A 207 17.60 17.70 24.88
C ALA A 207 18.15 18.35 23.59
N GLY A 208 17.36 18.43 22.53
CA GLY A 208 17.72 19.06 21.25
C GLY A 208 18.54 18.16 20.33
N PHE A 209 18.52 16.84 20.55
CA PHE A 209 19.06 15.87 19.59
C PHE A 209 18.01 15.52 18.54
N ILE A 210 18.49 15.28 17.33
CA ILE A 210 17.66 14.74 16.25
C ILE A 210 17.32 13.29 16.58
N VAL A 211 16.04 12.92 16.40
CA VAL A 211 15.59 11.52 16.28
C VAL A 211 15.18 11.29 14.84
N SER A 212 15.76 10.27 14.21
CA SER A 212 15.53 9.94 12.80
C SER A 212 15.27 8.46 12.60
N THR A 213 14.26 8.14 11.83
CA THR A 213 13.93 6.79 11.37
C THR A 213 14.74 6.45 10.11
N GLN A 214 15.16 5.19 9.99
CA GLN A 214 15.93 4.69 8.87
C GLN A 214 15.12 3.61 8.14
N ALA A 215 14.50 3.95 7.03
CA ALA A 215 13.60 3.05 6.29
C ALA A 215 14.31 1.77 5.82
N GLY A 216 15.55 1.88 5.35
CA GLY A 216 16.30 0.75 4.80
C GLY A 216 16.79 -0.26 5.83
N THR A 217 17.12 0.18 7.05
CA THR A 217 17.71 -0.70 8.09
C THR A 217 16.81 -0.96 9.28
N GLY A 218 15.73 -0.21 9.45
CA GLY A 218 14.86 -0.31 10.63
C GLY A 218 15.49 0.31 11.90
N GLN A 219 16.57 1.07 11.77
CA GLN A 219 17.17 1.75 12.93
C GLN A 219 16.43 3.04 13.26
N VAL A 220 16.27 3.29 14.56
CA VAL A 220 15.88 4.59 15.10
C VAL A 220 17.14 5.21 15.70
N LEU A 221 17.58 6.31 15.12
CA LEU A 221 18.82 6.97 15.48
C LEU A 221 18.57 8.23 16.31
N ARG A 222 19.42 8.47 17.31
CA ARG A 222 19.57 9.74 18.01
C ARG A 222 20.88 10.39 17.59
N ILE A 223 20.83 11.63 17.06
CA ILE A 223 21.95 12.27 16.40
C ILE A 223 22.21 13.65 17.04
N ASP A 224 23.44 13.95 17.42
CA ASP A 224 23.84 15.29 17.83
C ASP A 224 23.95 16.21 16.59
N PRO A 225 23.09 17.23 16.44
CA PRO A 225 23.10 18.09 15.26
C PRO A 225 24.36 18.96 15.12
N ARG A 226 25.20 19.05 16.16
CA ARG A 226 26.43 19.84 16.17
C ARG A 226 27.65 19.03 15.74
N THR A 227 27.67 17.73 16.02
CA THR A 227 28.83 16.87 15.80
C THR A 227 28.58 15.76 14.78
N GLY A 228 27.31 15.43 14.48
CA GLY A 228 26.92 14.31 13.66
C GLY A 228 27.06 12.95 14.37
N ASN A 229 27.47 12.92 15.63
CA ASN A 229 27.56 11.68 16.42
C ASN A 229 26.18 11.08 16.57
N ARG A 230 26.08 9.74 16.43
CA ARG A 230 24.83 9.00 16.43
C ARG A 230 24.85 7.82 17.40
N GLU A 231 23.68 7.56 17.98
CA GLU A 231 23.36 6.44 18.84
C GLU A 231 22.15 5.71 18.27
N VAL A 232 22.14 4.37 18.31
CA VAL A 232 20.98 3.56 17.96
C VAL A 232 20.08 3.43 19.18
N LEU A 233 18.89 4.04 19.13
CA LEU A 233 17.89 3.93 20.20
C LEU A 233 17.15 2.60 20.17
N ALA A 234 16.86 2.10 18.95
CA ALA A 234 16.20 0.81 18.71
C ALA A 234 16.58 0.24 17.35
N GLN A 235 16.54 -1.09 17.24
CA GLN A 235 16.57 -1.84 15.99
C GLN A 235 15.20 -2.49 15.82
N LEU A 236 14.44 -2.03 14.82
CA LEU A 236 13.12 -2.52 14.45
C LEU A 236 13.18 -3.17 13.07
N GLU A 237 12.03 -3.64 12.57
CA GLU A 237 11.92 -4.13 11.20
C GLU A 237 12.14 -2.98 10.20
N PRO A 238 12.80 -3.22 9.05
CA PRO A 238 12.88 -2.25 7.95
C PRO A 238 11.51 -1.76 7.48
N GLY A 239 11.49 -0.58 6.84
CA GLY A 239 10.25 0.08 6.42
C GLY A 239 9.73 1.07 7.48
N LEU A 240 10.62 1.60 8.33
CA LEU A 240 10.26 2.72 9.21
C LEU A 240 9.96 3.96 8.38
N ASP A 241 8.89 4.65 8.75
CA ASP A 241 8.48 5.91 8.14
C ASP A 241 8.77 7.07 9.12
N ASN A 242 7.83 7.43 9.94
CA ASN A 242 7.88 8.64 10.74
C ASN A 242 8.00 8.33 12.25
N CYS A 243 8.23 9.37 13.05
CA CYS A 243 8.16 9.26 14.50
C CYS A 243 7.53 10.51 15.11
N THR A 244 7.04 10.39 16.36
CA THR A 244 6.49 11.50 17.12
C THR A 244 6.68 11.30 18.60
N PHE A 245 6.63 12.40 19.37
CA PHE A 245 6.70 12.38 20.82
C PHE A 245 5.35 12.71 21.44
N VAL A 246 4.89 11.88 22.39
CA VAL A 246 3.72 12.16 23.24
C VAL A 246 4.17 12.08 24.68
N ASP A 247 4.07 13.16 25.44
CA ASP A 247 4.50 13.25 26.84
C ASP A 247 5.97 12.75 27.05
N GLY A 248 6.86 13.07 26.12
CA GLY A 248 8.26 12.66 26.13
C GLY A 248 8.52 11.20 25.75
N ARG A 249 7.51 10.42 25.44
CA ARG A 249 7.60 9.05 24.93
C ARG A 249 7.71 9.07 23.40
N LEU A 250 8.61 8.27 22.84
CA LEU A 250 8.87 8.18 21.41
C LEU A 250 8.06 7.05 20.78
N PHE A 251 7.32 7.37 19.72
CA PHE A 251 6.57 6.41 18.91
C PHE A 251 7.03 6.48 17.47
N VAL A 252 7.10 5.32 16.82
CA VAL A 252 7.60 5.14 15.45
C VAL A 252 6.59 4.36 14.64
N SER A 253 6.31 4.82 13.41
CA SER A 253 5.51 4.09 12.41
C SER A 253 6.39 3.22 11.52
N ASN A 254 5.77 2.19 10.98
CA ASN A 254 6.32 1.36 9.92
C ASN A 254 5.26 1.21 8.83
N PHE A 255 5.68 1.18 7.57
CA PHE A 255 4.79 0.99 6.42
C PHE A 255 3.89 -0.25 6.57
N ASN A 256 4.30 -1.28 7.33
CA ASN A 256 3.47 -2.46 7.60
C ASN A 256 2.30 -2.22 8.56
N GLY A 257 2.07 -0.96 8.98
CA GLY A 257 0.98 -0.58 9.88
C GLY A 257 1.30 -0.73 11.36
N SER A 258 2.51 -1.14 11.74
CA SER A 258 2.89 -1.18 13.15
C SER A 258 3.18 0.22 13.69
N ILE A 259 2.80 0.43 14.96
CA ILE A 259 3.20 1.58 15.77
C ILE A 259 3.93 1.04 16.99
N THR A 260 5.19 1.45 17.15
CA THR A 260 6.09 0.94 18.20
C THR A 260 6.54 2.07 19.10
N GLU A 261 6.43 1.89 20.43
CA GLU A 261 7.04 2.75 21.43
C GLU A 261 8.51 2.35 21.61
N VAL A 262 9.42 3.30 21.48
CA VAL A 262 10.85 3.13 21.73
C VAL A 262 11.14 3.54 23.17
N LEU A 263 11.62 2.58 23.98
CA LEU A 263 11.84 2.78 25.42
C LEU A 263 13.28 3.23 25.73
N GLY A 264 14.18 3.17 24.74
CA GLY A 264 15.61 3.42 24.89
C GLY A 264 16.41 2.18 25.30
N GLY A 265 17.75 2.25 25.18
CA GLY A 265 18.64 1.12 25.50
C GLY A 265 18.44 -0.11 24.59
N GLY A 266 17.86 0.07 23.42
CA GLY A 266 17.52 -1.01 22.49
C GLY A 266 16.15 -1.65 22.74
N GLU A 267 15.44 -1.26 23.81
CA GLU A 267 14.13 -1.81 24.14
C GLU A 267 13.00 -1.09 23.39
N SER A 268 11.97 -1.85 23.02
CA SER A 268 10.77 -1.34 22.35
C SER A 268 9.52 -2.11 22.78
N LYS A 269 8.35 -1.49 22.55
CA LYS A 269 7.06 -2.09 22.86
C LYS A 269 6.08 -1.83 21.72
N SER A 270 5.49 -2.88 21.17
CA SER A 270 4.42 -2.73 20.17
C SER A 270 3.18 -2.10 20.81
N LEU A 271 2.71 -1.00 20.24
CA LEU A 271 1.42 -0.38 20.56
C LEU A 271 0.34 -0.89 19.62
N LEU A 272 0.65 -0.97 18.32
CA LEU A 272 -0.15 -1.65 17.32
C LEU A 272 0.73 -2.64 16.55
N PRO A 273 0.30 -3.88 16.37
CA PRO A 273 1.01 -4.83 15.51
C PRO A 273 0.84 -4.44 14.04
N GLY A 274 1.84 -4.73 13.24
CA GLY A 274 1.76 -4.70 11.78
C GLY A 274 0.89 -5.83 11.24
N GLY A 275 0.57 -5.77 9.95
CA GLY A 275 -0.20 -6.78 9.23
C GLY A 275 -0.20 -6.51 7.74
N LEU A 276 -1.13 -7.12 7.02
CA LEU A 276 -1.30 -6.86 5.60
C LEU A 276 -1.87 -5.45 5.39
N LEU A 277 -1.22 -4.68 4.54
CA LEU A 277 -1.62 -3.31 4.20
C LEU A 277 -2.85 -3.30 3.30
N TRP A 278 -2.68 -3.95 2.18
CA TRP A 278 -3.61 -3.96 1.07
C TRP A 278 -3.38 -5.23 0.25
N PRO A 279 -3.76 -6.41 0.80
CA PRO A 279 -3.57 -7.66 0.09
C PRO A 279 -4.35 -7.63 -1.22
N LEU A 280 -3.62 -7.76 -2.32
CA LEU A 280 -4.13 -7.69 -3.68
C LEU A 280 -4.26 -9.11 -4.24
N ASP A 281 -3.20 -9.63 -4.85
CA ASP A 281 -3.19 -10.97 -5.41
C ASP A 281 -2.45 -11.96 -4.52
N LEU A 282 -2.72 -13.23 -4.75
CA LEU A 282 -2.05 -14.34 -4.07
C LEU A 282 -1.66 -15.41 -5.08
N THR A 283 -0.63 -16.16 -4.72
CA THR A 283 -0.23 -17.35 -5.45
C THR A 283 0.27 -18.41 -4.48
N VAL A 284 0.21 -19.68 -4.89
CA VAL A 284 0.75 -20.79 -4.09
C VAL A 284 1.88 -21.42 -4.86
N GLY A 285 3.04 -21.53 -4.22
CA GLY A 285 4.20 -22.19 -4.79
C GLY A 285 4.00 -23.71 -4.92
N PRO A 286 4.85 -24.38 -5.72
CA PRO A 286 4.75 -25.83 -5.90
C PRO A 286 5.04 -26.62 -4.62
N ASP A 287 5.66 -26.00 -3.61
CA ASP A 287 5.89 -26.54 -2.27
C ASP A 287 4.71 -26.30 -1.30
N GLY A 288 3.62 -25.67 -1.77
CA GLY A 288 2.44 -25.34 -0.97
C GLY A 288 2.56 -24.04 -0.18
N THR A 289 3.65 -23.30 -0.30
CA THR A 289 3.81 -22.00 0.36
C THR A 289 2.90 -20.96 -0.30
N LEU A 290 2.11 -20.27 0.52
CA LEU A 290 1.27 -19.16 0.08
C LEU A 290 2.08 -17.87 0.05
N TYR A 291 1.97 -17.11 -1.05
CA TYR A 291 2.54 -15.79 -1.23
C TYR A 291 1.46 -14.75 -1.46
N VAL A 292 1.67 -13.54 -0.93
CA VAL A 292 0.69 -12.43 -0.96
C VAL A 292 1.36 -11.17 -1.48
N ALA A 293 0.85 -10.63 -2.59
CA ALA A 293 1.17 -9.28 -3.06
C ALA A 293 0.37 -8.29 -2.22
N ASP A 294 1.06 -7.42 -1.47
CA ASP A 294 0.46 -6.56 -0.45
C ASP A 294 0.94 -5.10 -0.60
N GLY A 295 0.67 -4.52 -1.76
CA GLY A 295 1.08 -3.14 -2.04
C GLY A 295 2.60 -2.96 -1.93
N THR A 296 3.07 -2.32 -0.86
CA THR A 296 4.49 -2.05 -0.60
C THR A 296 5.32 -3.31 -0.37
N TYR A 297 4.68 -4.39 0.04
CA TYR A 297 5.32 -5.63 0.42
C TYR A 297 4.91 -6.81 -0.46
N PHE A 298 5.79 -7.80 -0.51
CA PHE A 298 5.49 -9.14 -0.98
C PHE A 298 5.82 -10.10 0.17
N HIS A 299 4.83 -10.88 0.61
CA HIS A 299 4.94 -11.75 1.76
C HIS A 299 4.87 -13.22 1.38
N GLU A 300 5.47 -14.08 2.20
CA GLU A 300 5.11 -15.49 2.30
C GLU A 300 4.38 -15.78 3.62
N PHE A 301 3.48 -16.74 3.59
CA PHE A 301 2.86 -17.30 4.78
C PHE A 301 3.44 -18.69 5.02
N ARG A 302 4.25 -18.80 6.07
CA ARG A 302 4.94 -20.04 6.44
C ARG A 302 4.87 -20.24 7.94
N ASP A 303 4.62 -21.48 8.40
CA ASP A 303 4.57 -21.86 9.81
C ASP A 303 3.63 -20.97 10.65
N GLY A 304 2.48 -20.59 10.07
CA GLY A 304 1.48 -19.75 10.73
C GLY A 304 1.84 -18.26 10.84
N LYS A 305 2.86 -17.80 10.11
CA LYS A 305 3.34 -16.41 10.16
C LYS A 305 3.51 -15.82 8.77
N LEU A 306 3.23 -14.52 8.67
CA LEU A 306 3.63 -13.71 7.53
C LEU A 306 5.11 -13.33 7.68
N GLN A 307 5.87 -13.50 6.60
CA GLN A 307 7.26 -13.09 6.49
C GLN A 307 7.43 -12.24 5.24
N VAL A 308 8.25 -11.18 5.33
CA VAL A 308 8.52 -10.32 4.19
C VAL A 308 9.51 -11.02 3.25
N VAL A 309 9.10 -11.25 2.01
CA VAL A 309 9.94 -11.78 0.91
C VAL A 309 10.64 -10.63 0.19
N ALA A 310 9.90 -9.53 -0.05
CA ALA A 310 10.42 -8.31 -0.64
C ALA A 310 9.59 -7.10 -0.20
N SER A 311 10.20 -5.93 -0.27
CA SER A 311 9.52 -4.65 -0.11
C SER A 311 10.05 -3.64 -1.13
N LEU A 312 9.40 -2.51 -1.29
CA LEU A 312 9.92 -1.42 -2.14
C LEU A 312 11.31 -0.92 -1.71
N PHE A 313 11.70 -1.18 -0.46
CA PHE A 313 13.00 -0.79 0.12
C PHE A 313 14.06 -1.88 0.01
N SER A 314 13.68 -3.08 -0.47
CA SER A 314 14.60 -4.21 -0.62
C SER A 314 15.49 -4.01 -1.85
N LEU A 315 16.72 -4.53 -1.76
CA LEU A 315 17.59 -4.64 -2.93
C LEU A 315 16.93 -5.53 -4.00
N ASN A 316 16.99 -5.10 -5.26
CA ASN A 316 16.38 -5.80 -6.39
C ASN A 316 14.88 -6.08 -6.18
N SER A 317 14.15 -5.13 -5.55
CA SER A 317 12.70 -5.22 -5.38
C SER A 317 11.99 -5.43 -6.71
N PRO A 318 10.96 -6.31 -6.76
CA PRO A 318 10.12 -6.44 -7.95
C PRO A 318 9.20 -5.23 -8.19
N GLY A 319 9.26 -4.20 -7.34
CA GLY A 319 8.38 -3.03 -7.37
C GLY A 319 7.02 -3.29 -6.69
N TYR A 320 6.06 -2.47 -7.01
CA TYR A 320 4.67 -2.58 -6.50
C TYR A 320 3.93 -3.68 -7.25
N VAL A 321 3.99 -4.91 -6.75
CA VAL A 321 3.34 -6.09 -7.37
C VAL A 321 1.84 -6.06 -7.11
N ARG A 322 1.03 -6.23 -8.16
CA ARG A 322 -0.44 -6.33 -8.10
C ARG A 322 -0.95 -7.71 -8.43
N GLY A 323 -0.47 -8.30 -9.52
CA GLY A 323 -0.75 -9.68 -9.92
C GLY A 323 0.50 -10.52 -9.76
N VAL A 324 0.38 -11.77 -9.33
CA VAL A 324 1.52 -12.64 -9.09
C VAL A 324 1.22 -14.11 -9.39
N VAL A 325 2.18 -14.78 -10.04
CA VAL A 325 2.13 -16.23 -10.29
C VAL A 325 3.45 -16.85 -9.86
N ALA A 326 3.42 -17.88 -9.03
CA ALA A 326 4.57 -18.70 -8.73
C ALA A 326 4.88 -19.62 -9.93
N THR A 327 6.10 -19.56 -10.45
CA THR A 327 6.58 -20.37 -11.57
C THR A 327 7.54 -21.46 -11.12
N GLY A 328 8.00 -21.40 -9.89
CA GLY A 328 8.90 -22.34 -9.24
C GLY A 328 8.94 -22.11 -7.75
N VAL A 329 9.80 -22.84 -7.03
CA VAL A 329 10.07 -22.56 -5.62
C VAL A 329 10.85 -21.26 -5.55
N ASN A 330 10.28 -20.26 -4.87
CA ASN A 330 10.82 -18.90 -4.76
C ASN A 330 11.02 -18.16 -6.11
N GLU A 331 10.33 -18.58 -7.16
CA GLU A 331 10.38 -17.97 -8.48
C GLU A 331 8.99 -17.51 -8.91
N PHE A 332 8.89 -16.26 -9.37
CA PHE A 332 7.62 -15.58 -9.63
C PHE A 332 7.65 -14.79 -10.93
N VAL A 333 6.47 -14.66 -11.52
CA VAL A 333 6.15 -13.60 -12.50
C VAL A 333 5.18 -12.65 -11.83
N GLY A 334 5.47 -11.36 -11.90
CA GLY A 334 4.67 -10.30 -11.30
C GLY A 334 4.22 -9.24 -12.30
N ALA A 335 3.01 -8.74 -12.13
CA ALA A 335 2.49 -7.53 -12.77
C ALA A 335 2.63 -6.36 -11.80
N THR A 336 3.29 -5.28 -12.21
CA THR A 336 3.56 -4.14 -11.34
C THR A 336 2.64 -2.96 -11.61
N SER A 337 2.50 -2.04 -10.65
CA SER A 337 1.73 -0.82 -10.81
C SER A 337 2.30 0.14 -11.86
N THR A 338 3.59 0.02 -12.17
CA THR A 338 4.26 0.82 -13.22
C THR A 338 4.05 0.28 -14.64
N GLY A 339 3.18 -0.74 -14.79
CA GLY A 339 2.86 -1.33 -16.09
C GLY A 339 3.96 -2.23 -16.65
N GLN A 340 4.68 -2.91 -15.76
CA GLN A 340 5.73 -3.86 -16.11
C GLN A 340 5.33 -5.28 -15.73
N ILE A 341 5.74 -6.25 -16.55
CA ILE A 341 5.75 -7.66 -16.20
C ILE A 341 7.19 -8.04 -15.89
N VAL A 342 7.43 -8.56 -14.69
CA VAL A 342 8.77 -8.86 -14.17
C VAL A 342 8.88 -10.32 -13.73
N THR A 343 10.09 -10.87 -13.80
CA THR A 343 10.47 -12.05 -13.01
C THR A 343 10.99 -11.58 -11.66
N TYR A 344 10.75 -12.36 -10.64
CA TYR A 344 11.38 -12.18 -9.34
C TYR A 344 11.81 -13.54 -8.79
N LYS A 345 13.06 -13.64 -8.35
CA LYS A 345 13.60 -14.80 -7.66
C LYS A 345 14.05 -14.40 -6.27
N HIS A 346 13.41 -14.99 -5.26
CA HIS A 346 13.77 -14.76 -3.86
C HIS A 346 14.93 -15.67 -3.43
N GLY A 347 15.85 -15.13 -2.61
CA GLY A 347 17.00 -15.85 -2.08
C GLY A 347 17.98 -14.91 -1.39
N GLU A 348 19.18 -15.41 -1.05
CA GLU A 348 20.25 -14.59 -0.44
C GLU A 348 20.65 -13.43 -1.37
N GLU A 349 20.67 -13.67 -2.67
CA GLU A 349 20.86 -12.66 -3.71
C GLU A 349 19.59 -12.61 -4.57
N PRO A 350 18.60 -11.75 -4.22
CA PRO A 350 17.36 -11.66 -4.99
C PRO A 350 17.61 -11.07 -6.37
N GLU A 351 16.90 -11.60 -7.37
CA GLU A 351 17.02 -11.17 -8.76
C GLU A 351 15.66 -10.71 -9.29
N THR A 352 15.65 -9.57 -9.99
CA THR A 352 14.49 -9.05 -10.72
C THR A 352 14.85 -8.88 -12.18
N GLY A 353 14.03 -9.42 -13.08
CA GLY A 353 14.18 -9.28 -14.52
C GLY A 353 12.95 -8.66 -15.17
N LEU A 354 13.14 -7.73 -16.11
CA LEU A 354 12.06 -7.19 -16.92
C LEU A 354 11.72 -8.16 -18.05
N ILE A 355 10.43 -8.52 -18.19
CA ILE A 355 9.91 -9.33 -19.30
C ILE A 355 9.26 -8.44 -20.37
N ALA A 356 8.39 -7.52 -19.95
CA ALA A 356 7.68 -6.58 -20.82
C ALA A 356 7.28 -5.33 -20.04
N ASP A 357 7.05 -4.23 -20.75
CA ASP A 357 6.60 -2.95 -20.20
C ASP A 357 5.60 -2.25 -21.13
N GLY A 358 5.20 -1.02 -20.76
CA GLY A 358 4.33 -0.18 -21.57
C GLY A 358 2.84 -0.43 -21.38
N PHE A 359 2.43 -1.20 -20.38
CA PHE A 359 1.02 -1.35 -19.99
C PHE A 359 0.55 -0.14 -19.16
N ALA A 360 -0.72 0.21 -19.30
CA ALA A 360 -1.27 1.37 -18.59
C ALA A 360 -1.66 1.06 -17.14
N GLU A 361 -2.38 -0.06 -16.91
CA GLU A 361 -2.87 -0.45 -15.58
C GLU A 361 -3.00 -1.97 -15.50
N LEU A 362 -1.89 -2.68 -15.24
CA LEU A 362 -1.87 -4.13 -15.08
C LEU A 362 -2.52 -4.58 -13.76
N TYR A 363 -3.25 -5.70 -13.81
CA TYR A 363 -3.76 -6.43 -12.66
C TYR A 363 -3.41 -7.91 -12.75
N GLY A 364 -4.39 -8.77 -12.95
CA GLY A 364 -4.20 -10.21 -12.98
C GLY A 364 -3.30 -10.69 -14.13
N ILE A 365 -2.49 -11.68 -13.82
CA ILE A 365 -1.66 -12.40 -14.80
C ILE A 365 -1.82 -13.91 -14.63
N ALA A 366 -1.61 -14.65 -15.70
CA ALA A 366 -1.55 -16.12 -15.67
C ALA A 366 -0.43 -16.59 -16.58
N VAL A 367 0.20 -17.73 -16.24
CA VAL A 367 1.24 -18.36 -17.05
C VAL A 367 0.66 -19.62 -17.69
N ALA A 368 0.62 -19.64 -19.02
CA ALA A 368 0.12 -20.77 -19.78
C ALA A 368 1.14 -21.91 -19.83
N SER A 369 0.68 -23.12 -20.18
CA SER A 369 1.51 -24.33 -20.23
C SER A 369 2.68 -24.26 -21.24
N ASP A 370 2.58 -23.38 -22.23
CA ASP A 370 3.63 -23.11 -23.22
C ASP A 370 4.62 -22.02 -22.78
N GLY A 371 4.46 -21.50 -21.54
CA GLY A 371 5.30 -20.46 -20.96
C GLY A 371 4.92 -19.03 -21.37
N SER A 372 3.85 -18.83 -22.16
CA SER A 372 3.33 -17.50 -22.43
C SER A 372 2.63 -16.94 -21.21
N ILE A 373 2.70 -15.61 -21.04
CA ILE A 373 2.06 -14.89 -19.94
C ILE A 373 0.84 -14.17 -20.48
N VAL A 374 -0.34 -14.49 -19.96
CA VAL A 374 -1.57 -13.76 -20.25
C VAL A 374 -1.75 -12.67 -19.21
N ALA A 375 -1.87 -11.43 -19.63
CA ALA A 375 -1.99 -10.26 -18.77
C ALA A 375 -3.22 -9.42 -19.14
N VAL A 376 -3.85 -8.83 -18.13
CA VAL A 376 -4.98 -7.91 -18.32
C VAL A 376 -4.56 -6.48 -18.00
N ASP A 377 -4.85 -5.57 -18.93
CA ASP A 377 -4.63 -4.13 -18.79
C ASP A 377 -5.97 -3.42 -18.65
N ALA A 378 -6.33 -3.09 -17.41
CA ALA A 378 -7.58 -2.42 -17.10
C ALA A 378 -7.64 -0.98 -17.64
N GLY A 379 -6.48 -0.34 -17.81
CA GLY A 379 -6.37 1.03 -18.32
C GLY A 379 -6.70 1.14 -19.79
N THR A 380 -6.30 0.14 -20.59
CA THR A 380 -6.58 0.10 -22.05
C THR A 380 -7.76 -0.80 -22.42
N GLY A 381 -8.27 -1.60 -21.48
CA GLY A 381 -9.31 -2.59 -21.75
C GLY A 381 -8.82 -3.73 -22.66
N GLN A 382 -7.54 -4.12 -22.52
CA GLN A 382 -6.90 -5.14 -23.35
C GLN A 382 -6.55 -6.40 -22.56
N VAL A 383 -6.52 -7.52 -23.28
CA VAL A 383 -5.89 -8.77 -22.86
C VAL A 383 -4.72 -9.02 -23.80
N ALA A 384 -3.55 -9.24 -23.24
CA ALA A 384 -2.34 -9.47 -24.01
C ALA A 384 -1.69 -10.82 -23.66
N SER A 385 -1.02 -11.42 -24.64
CA SER A 385 -0.08 -12.53 -24.44
C SER A 385 1.33 -12.01 -24.59
N VAL A 386 2.20 -12.34 -23.64
CA VAL A 386 3.62 -11.99 -23.68
C VAL A 386 4.46 -13.26 -23.75
N ARG A 387 5.32 -13.34 -24.75
CA ARG A 387 6.22 -14.48 -24.98
C ARG A 387 7.56 -14.01 -25.50
N GLY A 388 8.66 -14.38 -24.82
CA GLY A 388 10.00 -13.98 -25.22
C GLY A 388 10.19 -12.47 -25.36
N GLY A 389 9.52 -11.67 -24.54
CA GLY A 389 9.55 -10.21 -24.59
C GLY A 389 8.68 -9.58 -25.70
N GLN A 390 7.95 -10.39 -26.48
CA GLN A 390 7.02 -9.91 -27.51
C GLN A 390 5.60 -9.90 -26.93
N THR A 391 4.89 -8.81 -27.13
CA THR A 391 3.50 -8.62 -26.69
C THR A 391 2.56 -8.71 -27.88
N GLU A 392 1.53 -9.57 -27.78
CA GLU A 392 0.45 -9.73 -28.74
C GLU A 392 -0.89 -9.41 -28.04
N VAL A 393 -1.69 -8.53 -28.63
CA VAL A 393 -3.03 -8.22 -28.12
C VAL A 393 -3.99 -9.31 -28.57
N LEU A 394 -4.58 -10.04 -27.61
CA LEU A 394 -5.54 -11.12 -27.84
C LEU A 394 -6.97 -10.60 -27.94
N ALA A 395 -7.32 -9.56 -27.17
CA ALA A 395 -8.63 -8.93 -27.18
C ALA A 395 -8.52 -7.46 -26.75
N SER A 396 -9.47 -6.64 -27.19
CA SER A 396 -9.58 -5.22 -26.83
C SER A 396 -11.03 -4.80 -26.66
N GLY A 397 -11.25 -3.62 -26.06
CA GLY A 397 -12.59 -3.06 -25.84
C GLY A 397 -13.34 -3.66 -24.65
N LEU A 398 -12.63 -4.38 -23.76
CA LEU A 398 -13.18 -4.83 -22.49
C LEU A 398 -13.33 -3.66 -21.51
N GLN A 399 -14.35 -3.75 -20.67
CA GLN A 399 -14.65 -2.72 -19.66
C GLN A 399 -13.96 -3.09 -18.35
N ARG A 400 -12.78 -2.53 -18.13
CA ARG A 400 -11.96 -2.74 -16.94
C ARG A 400 -11.71 -4.23 -16.63
N PRO A 401 -10.98 -4.96 -17.47
CA PRO A 401 -10.59 -6.34 -17.19
C PRO A 401 -9.62 -6.36 -15.99
N ILE A 402 -9.87 -7.25 -15.02
CA ILE A 402 -9.10 -7.28 -13.75
C ILE A 402 -8.44 -8.64 -13.51
N GLY A 403 -9.21 -9.72 -13.46
CA GLY A 403 -8.69 -11.06 -13.18
C GLY A 403 -8.57 -11.90 -14.43
N VAL A 404 -7.64 -12.84 -14.41
CA VAL A 404 -7.44 -13.84 -15.47
C VAL A 404 -7.30 -15.22 -14.87
N ALA A 405 -7.92 -16.20 -15.49
CA ALA A 405 -7.70 -17.63 -15.18
C ALA A 405 -7.60 -18.43 -16.47
N LEU A 406 -6.81 -19.50 -16.43
CA LEU A 406 -6.72 -20.47 -17.50
C LEU A 406 -7.65 -21.66 -17.21
N GLY A 407 -8.58 -21.90 -18.09
CA GLY A 407 -9.50 -23.03 -18.04
C GLY A 407 -8.92 -24.29 -18.70
N PRO A 408 -9.75 -25.35 -18.82
CA PRO A 408 -9.40 -26.51 -19.63
C PRO A 408 -8.96 -26.10 -21.04
N ASP A 409 -7.98 -26.83 -21.60
CA ASP A 409 -7.43 -26.58 -22.95
C ASP A 409 -6.83 -25.17 -23.14
N ASN A 410 -6.36 -24.55 -22.05
CA ASN A 410 -5.83 -23.18 -22.02
C ASN A 410 -6.87 -22.11 -22.44
N ALA A 411 -8.16 -22.37 -22.24
CA ALA A 411 -9.19 -21.35 -22.44
C ALA A 411 -8.92 -20.16 -21.51
N ILE A 412 -8.79 -18.95 -22.08
CA ILE A 412 -8.51 -17.74 -21.34
C ILE A 412 -9.83 -17.15 -20.82
N LEU A 413 -10.00 -17.10 -19.51
CA LEU A 413 -11.15 -16.50 -18.84
C LEU A 413 -10.75 -15.18 -18.19
N ILE A 414 -11.56 -14.14 -18.38
CA ILE A 414 -11.28 -12.78 -17.91
C ILE A 414 -12.48 -12.27 -17.12
N SER A 415 -12.26 -11.79 -15.90
CA SER A 415 -13.27 -10.99 -15.21
C SER A 415 -13.29 -9.57 -15.76
N GLU A 416 -14.42 -9.15 -16.27
CA GLU A 416 -14.67 -7.80 -16.80
C GLU A 416 -15.45 -7.00 -15.75
N SER A 417 -14.70 -6.38 -14.85
CA SER A 417 -15.22 -5.75 -13.65
C SER A 417 -16.18 -4.59 -13.94
N GLY A 418 -15.89 -3.80 -14.99
CA GLY A 418 -16.75 -2.69 -15.40
C GLY A 418 -18.03 -3.11 -16.11
N ALA A 419 -18.11 -4.36 -16.59
CA ALA A 419 -19.29 -4.91 -17.25
C ALA A 419 -20.05 -5.94 -16.40
N GLY A 420 -19.56 -6.27 -15.21
CA GLY A 420 -20.22 -7.23 -14.31
C GLY A 420 -20.33 -8.63 -14.89
N ARG A 421 -19.29 -9.13 -15.58
CA ARG A 421 -19.31 -10.44 -16.24
C ARG A 421 -17.94 -11.12 -16.26
N VAL A 422 -17.93 -12.41 -16.57
CA VAL A 422 -16.73 -13.14 -16.99
C VAL A 422 -16.87 -13.52 -18.45
N VAL A 423 -15.81 -13.32 -19.21
CA VAL A 423 -15.75 -13.64 -20.64
C VAL A 423 -14.65 -14.67 -20.92
N SER A 424 -14.79 -15.41 -22.02
CA SER A 424 -13.70 -16.19 -22.63
C SER A 424 -13.12 -15.44 -23.83
N VAL A 425 -11.80 -15.50 -23.96
CA VAL A 425 -11.05 -14.90 -25.07
C VAL A 425 -10.41 -16.04 -25.89
N GLY A 426 -10.69 -16.03 -27.19
CA GLY A 426 -10.18 -17.05 -28.12
C GLY A 426 -10.14 -16.57 -29.57
N ALA A 427 -9.77 -17.46 -30.50
CA ALA A 427 -9.68 -17.13 -31.92
C ALA A 427 -11.00 -16.66 -32.52
N GLY A 428 -12.15 -17.00 -31.93
CA GLY A 428 -13.49 -16.54 -32.33
C GLY A 428 -13.86 -15.16 -31.80
N GLY A 429 -13.04 -14.54 -30.96
CA GLY A 429 -13.34 -13.27 -30.31
C GLY A 429 -13.57 -13.40 -28.81
N VAL A 430 -14.50 -12.62 -28.30
CA VAL A 430 -14.84 -12.54 -26.86
C VAL A 430 -16.27 -13.02 -26.65
N ASP A 431 -16.46 -14.10 -25.89
CA ASP A 431 -17.76 -14.67 -25.57
C ASP A 431 -18.07 -14.56 -24.07
N THR A 432 -19.31 -14.21 -23.70
CA THR A 432 -19.73 -14.16 -22.30
C THR A 432 -19.91 -15.56 -21.73
N VAL A 433 -19.24 -15.82 -20.59
CA VAL A 433 -19.31 -17.10 -19.84
C VAL A 433 -20.31 -17.00 -18.68
N VAL A 434 -20.21 -15.90 -17.92
CA VAL A 434 -21.08 -15.59 -16.77
C VAL A 434 -21.43 -14.12 -16.83
N ASP A 435 -22.68 -13.77 -16.64
CA ASP A 435 -23.19 -12.40 -16.54
C ASP A 435 -23.93 -12.17 -15.21
N GLY A 436 -24.44 -10.95 -15.01
CA GLY A 436 -25.21 -10.58 -13.83
C GLY A 436 -24.37 -10.62 -12.53
N LEU A 437 -23.08 -10.33 -12.63
CA LEU A 437 -22.18 -10.01 -11.54
C LEU A 437 -22.22 -8.49 -11.29
N GLU A 438 -21.64 -8.02 -10.20
CA GLU A 438 -21.56 -6.59 -9.92
C GLU A 438 -20.17 -6.03 -10.24
N THR A 439 -19.14 -6.54 -9.58
CA THR A 439 -17.75 -6.11 -9.75
C THR A 439 -16.82 -7.31 -9.57
N PRO A 440 -16.75 -8.25 -10.54
CA PRO A 440 -15.91 -9.43 -10.41
C PRO A 440 -14.42 -9.08 -10.49
N HIS A 441 -13.62 -9.58 -9.56
CA HIS A 441 -12.16 -9.41 -9.50
C HIS A 441 -11.44 -10.74 -9.76
N GLY A 442 -10.89 -11.36 -8.70
CA GLY A 442 -10.15 -12.61 -8.80
C GLY A 442 -11.03 -13.75 -9.29
N ILE A 443 -10.53 -14.52 -10.24
CA ILE A 443 -11.17 -15.72 -10.76
C ILE A 443 -10.20 -16.89 -10.77
N LEU A 444 -10.72 -18.10 -10.51
CA LEU A 444 -9.93 -19.31 -10.42
C LEU A 444 -10.71 -20.48 -11.04
N VAL A 445 -10.08 -21.24 -11.92
CA VAL A 445 -10.63 -22.49 -12.42
C VAL A 445 -10.12 -23.67 -11.59
N ARG A 446 -11.05 -24.45 -11.02
CA ARG A 446 -10.78 -25.69 -10.28
C ARG A 446 -11.62 -26.82 -10.88
N GLY A 447 -11.00 -27.63 -11.72
CA GLY A 447 -11.71 -28.66 -12.50
C GLY A 447 -12.77 -28.05 -13.41
N LYS A 448 -14.05 -28.35 -13.13
CA LYS A 448 -15.20 -27.80 -13.88
C LYS A 448 -15.80 -26.55 -13.24
N GLN A 449 -15.29 -26.13 -12.10
CA GLN A 449 -15.79 -24.97 -11.38
C GLN A 449 -14.92 -23.74 -11.69
N LEU A 450 -15.59 -22.65 -11.99
CA LEU A 450 -15.03 -21.30 -12.00
C LEU A 450 -15.45 -20.62 -10.70
N LEU A 451 -14.48 -20.32 -9.83
CA LEU A 451 -14.69 -19.53 -8.63
C LEU A 451 -14.47 -18.05 -8.97
N ILE A 452 -15.34 -17.18 -8.47
CA ILE A 452 -15.35 -15.75 -8.76
C ILE A 452 -15.48 -14.98 -7.45
N VAL A 453 -14.53 -14.09 -7.17
CA VAL A 453 -14.65 -13.10 -6.09
C VAL A 453 -15.33 -11.88 -6.66
N ASP A 454 -16.57 -11.62 -6.27
CA ASP A 454 -17.32 -10.44 -6.67
C ASP A 454 -17.28 -9.42 -5.52
N VAL A 455 -16.51 -8.34 -5.70
CA VAL A 455 -16.29 -7.35 -4.63
C VAL A 455 -17.48 -6.39 -4.48
N GLY A 456 -18.29 -6.22 -5.50
CA GLY A 456 -19.54 -5.46 -5.42
C GLY A 456 -20.58 -6.19 -4.59
N LEU A 457 -20.81 -7.47 -4.89
CA LEU A 457 -21.71 -8.34 -4.13
C LEU A 457 -21.11 -8.81 -2.80
N LYS A 458 -19.81 -8.57 -2.54
CA LYS A 458 -19.06 -9.11 -1.40
C LYS A 458 -19.24 -10.62 -1.27
N ALA A 459 -19.12 -11.33 -2.39
CA ALA A 459 -19.48 -12.73 -2.49
C ALA A 459 -18.39 -13.57 -3.15
N LEU A 460 -18.31 -14.84 -2.73
CA LEU A 460 -17.65 -15.91 -3.48
C LEU A 460 -18.71 -16.70 -4.24
N ILE A 461 -18.58 -16.74 -5.54
CA ILE A 461 -19.51 -17.40 -6.45
C ILE A 461 -18.79 -18.57 -7.12
N SER A 462 -19.45 -19.74 -7.18
CA SER A 462 -19.06 -20.88 -7.99
C SER A 462 -19.95 -20.98 -9.22
N PHE A 463 -19.34 -21.16 -10.39
CA PHE A 463 -20.04 -21.38 -11.64
C PHE A 463 -19.51 -22.65 -12.32
N ASN A 464 -20.40 -23.60 -12.58
CA ASN A 464 -20.02 -24.82 -13.29
C ASN A 464 -19.94 -24.57 -14.79
N LEU A 465 -18.75 -24.72 -15.38
CA LEU A 465 -18.49 -24.43 -16.78
C LEU A 465 -19.25 -25.33 -17.76
N GLU A 466 -19.66 -26.54 -17.34
CA GLU A 466 -20.42 -27.47 -18.19
C GLU A 466 -21.93 -27.30 -18.02
N THR A 467 -22.42 -27.38 -16.78
CA THR A 467 -23.86 -27.33 -16.50
C THR A 467 -24.43 -25.92 -16.45
N LYS A 468 -23.56 -24.91 -16.42
CA LYS A 468 -23.90 -23.47 -16.30
C LYS A 468 -24.64 -23.12 -15.00
N VAL A 469 -24.58 -23.98 -14.01
CA VAL A 469 -25.18 -23.73 -12.70
C VAL A 469 -24.30 -22.76 -11.91
N ARG A 470 -24.92 -21.71 -11.37
CA ARG A 470 -24.30 -20.69 -10.51
C ARG A 470 -24.76 -20.93 -9.06
N THR A 471 -23.80 -20.92 -8.12
CA THR A 471 -24.05 -21.06 -6.68
C THR A 471 -23.25 -20.01 -5.92
N THR A 472 -23.87 -19.30 -4.98
CA THR A 472 -23.16 -18.42 -4.06
C THR A 472 -22.63 -19.26 -2.90
N LEU A 473 -21.31 -19.34 -2.77
CA LEU A 473 -20.64 -20.12 -1.70
C LEU A 473 -20.52 -19.32 -0.40
N ALA A 474 -20.34 -18.00 -0.50
CA ALA A 474 -20.27 -17.12 0.66
C ALA A 474 -20.71 -15.71 0.32
N THR A 475 -21.18 -14.99 1.34
CA THR A 475 -21.54 -13.56 1.29
C THR A 475 -20.92 -12.81 2.46
N ASN A 476 -20.98 -11.50 2.41
CA ASN A 476 -20.37 -10.61 3.40
C ASN A 476 -18.85 -10.82 3.53
N LEU A 477 -18.18 -11.13 2.42
CA LEU A 477 -16.72 -11.18 2.39
C LEU A 477 -16.15 -9.79 2.66
N PRO A 478 -15.07 -9.69 3.44
CA PRO A 478 -14.40 -8.41 3.71
C PRO A 478 -13.50 -8.00 2.53
N VAL A 479 -14.10 -7.81 1.36
CA VAL A 479 -13.44 -7.41 0.10
C VAL A 479 -14.02 -6.11 -0.43
N GLY A 480 -13.19 -5.34 -1.15
CA GLY A 480 -13.58 -4.06 -1.72
C GLY A 480 -13.87 -2.97 -0.68
N THR A 481 -14.45 -1.86 -1.11
CA THR A 481 -14.84 -0.77 -0.21
C THR A 481 -16.10 -1.10 0.59
N PRO A 482 -16.30 -0.49 1.77
CA PRO A 482 -17.58 -0.56 2.48
C PRO A 482 -18.74 -0.05 1.61
N ASP A 483 -19.95 -0.51 1.93
CA ASP A 483 -21.15 -0.07 1.23
C ASP A 483 -21.31 1.46 1.29
N GLY A 484 -21.60 2.07 0.15
CA GLY A 484 -21.74 3.52 0.00
C GLY A 484 -20.43 4.30 -0.03
N VAL A 485 -19.28 3.65 0.10
CA VAL A 485 -17.96 4.29 -0.02
C VAL A 485 -17.46 4.23 -1.46
N VAL A 486 -17.33 5.38 -2.10
CA VAL A 486 -16.69 5.50 -3.42
C VAL A 486 -15.24 5.95 -3.21
N ALA A 487 -14.31 5.00 -3.30
CA ALA A 487 -12.90 5.30 -3.20
C ALA A 487 -12.42 6.05 -4.46
N LYS A 488 -11.68 7.14 -4.26
CA LYS A 488 -10.99 7.81 -5.36
C LYS A 488 -9.77 6.99 -5.77
N PRO A 489 -9.46 6.88 -7.08
CA PRO A 489 -8.26 6.20 -7.56
C PRO A 489 -7.01 6.88 -7.02
N LEU A 490 -5.99 6.09 -6.68
CA LEU A 490 -4.65 6.58 -6.35
C LEU A 490 -3.89 6.78 -7.66
N GLN A 491 -3.37 7.99 -7.90
CA GLN A 491 -2.70 8.34 -9.15
C GLN A 491 -1.31 7.71 -9.28
N GLY A 492 -0.71 7.36 -8.15
CA GLY A 492 0.66 6.87 -8.10
C GLY A 492 1.70 7.99 -8.09
N THR A 493 2.96 7.59 -7.99
CA THR A 493 4.12 8.52 -7.95
C THR A 493 5.22 7.98 -8.85
N PRO A 494 5.19 8.29 -10.16
CA PRO A 494 6.23 7.87 -11.09
C PRO A 494 7.62 8.39 -10.69
N PRO A 495 8.72 7.60 -10.87
CA PRO A 495 8.74 6.27 -11.45
C PRO A 495 8.46 5.12 -10.46
N PHE A 496 8.14 5.39 -9.19
CA PHE A 496 8.05 4.39 -8.13
C PHE A 496 6.75 3.57 -8.19
N SER A 497 5.64 4.24 -8.49
CA SER A 497 4.35 3.59 -8.68
C SER A 497 3.52 4.27 -9.76
N GLY A 498 2.72 3.51 -10.48
CA GLY A 498 1.65 3.99 -11.35
C GLY A 498 0.31 4.05 -10.62
N PRO A 499 -0.80 4.26 -11.35
CA PRO A 499 -2.14 4.26 -10.79
C PRO A 499 -2.43 2.97 -10.02
N MET A 500 -3.10 3.07 -8.87
CA MET A 500 -3.36 1.94 -7.98
C MET A 500 -4.83 1.84 -7.61
N GLY A 501 -5.34 0.60 -7.59
CA GLY A 501 -6.70 0.27 -7.20
C GLY A 501 -6.77 -1.09 -6.51
N PRO A 502 -7.90 -1.45 -5.89
CA PRO A 502 -8.08 -2.71 -5.20
C PRO A 502 -8.06 -3.90 -6.18
N PHE A 503 -7.61 -5.05 -5.68
CA PHE A 503 -7.73 -6.33 -6.34
C PHE A 503 -7.94 -7.42 -5.28
N ALA A 504 -9.07 -8.06 -5.27
CA ALA A 504 -9.33 -9.22 -4.42
C ALA A 504 -8.99 -10.50 -5.20
N GLY A 505 -7.76 -10.97 -5.03
CA GLY A 505 -7.23 -12.17 -5.69
C GLY A 505 -7.76 -13.47 -5.08
N ILE A 506 -7.59 -14.57 -5.81
CA ILE A 506 -7.93 -15.93 -5.40
C ILE A 506 -6.90 -16.92 -5.94
N ALA A 507 -6.44 -17.84 -5.11
CA ALA A 507 -5.49 -18.87 -5.49
C ALA A 507 -5.85 -20.22 -4.88
N ALA A 508 -5.38 -21.31 -5.50
CA ALA A 508 -5.52 -22.65 -4.93
C ALA A 508 -4.15 -23.29 -4.69
N ALA A 509 -4.04 -24.00 -3.57
CA ALA A 509 -2.93 -24.88 -3.29
C ALA A 509 -3.06 -26.21 -4.06
N PRO A 510 -1.97 -26.97 -4.21
CA PRO A 510 -1.99 -28.28 -4.86
C PRO A 510 -2.93 -29.30 -4.20
N ASP A 511 -3.22 -29.16 -2.91
CA ASP A 511 -4.16 -29.99 -2.15
C ASP A 511 -5.63 -29.58 -2.34
N GLY A 512 -5.90 -28.52 -3.12
CA GLY A 512 -7.22 -27.98 -3.39
C GLY A 512 -7.70 -26.91 -2.40
N THR A 513 -6.92 -26.57 -1.38
CA THR A 513 -7.22 -25.45 -0.47
C THR A 513 -7.27 -24.15 -1.26
N VAL A 514 -8.32 -23.33 -1.05
CA VAL A 514 -8.49 -22.06 -1.75
C VAL A 514 -8.27 -20.89 -0.79
N TYR A 515 -7.51 -19.90 -1.24
CA TYR A 515 -7.23 -18.68 -0.51
C TYR A 515 -7.80 -17.45 -1.24
N ILE A 516 -8.26 -16.46 -0.48
CA ILE A 516 -8.81 -15.21 -1.00
C ILE A 516 -8.16 -14.05 -0.26
N SER A 517 -7.69 -13.03 -1.00
CA SER A 517 -7.24 -11.79 -0.38
C SER A 517 -8.44 -10.95 0.05
N ALA A 518 -8.44 -10.53 1.31
CA ALA A 518 -9.49 -9.74 1.92
C ALA A 518 -9.00 -8.31 2.13
N ASP A 519 -8.96 -7.54 1.04
CA ASP A 519 -8.37 -6.21 0.96
C ASP A 519 -9.06 -5.18 1.86
N ALA A 520 -10.35 -5.35 2.15
CA ALA A 520 -11.09 -4.45 3.02
C ALA A 520 -10.63 -4.52 4.48
N GLU A 521 -10.26 -5.69 4.99
CA GLU A 521 -9.83 -5.86 6.38
C GLU A 521 -8.32 -6.15 6.54
N GLY A 522 -7.59 -6.35 5.43
CA GLY A 522 -6.16 -6.69 5.46
C GLY A 522 -5.90 -8.06 6.04
N SER A 523 -6.56 -9.07 5.51
CA SER A 523 -6.37 -10.47 5.88
C SER A 523 -6.35 -11.38 4.67
N VAL A 524 -5.99 -12.65 4.87
CA VAL A 524 -6.21 -13.73 3.92
C VAL A 524 -7.26 -14.66 4.49
N LEU A 525 -8.22 -15.04 3.65
CA LEU A 525 -9.24 -16.03 3.97
C LEU A 525 -8.86 -17.38 3.38
N VAL A 526 -9.27 -18.45 4.04
CA VAL A 526 -9.16 -19.82 3.56
C VAL A 526 -10.55 -20.46 3.47
N LEU A 527 -10.86 -20.97 2.29
CA LEU A 527 -12.08 -21.74 2.04
C LEU A 527 -11.80 -23.21 2.34
N ARG A 528 -12.69 -23.83 3.12
CA ARG A 528 -12.73 -25.26 3.36
C ARG A 528 -14.08 -25.82 2.92
N GLU A 529 -14.06 -26.91 2.19
CA GLU A 529 -15.25 -27.68 1.84
C GLU A 529 -15.32 -28.91 2.77
N GLU A 530 -16.47 -29.16 3.38
CA GLU A 530 -16.68 -30.37 4.13
C GLU A 530 -16.78 -31.55 3.16
N ALA A 531 -16.00 -32.62 3.45
CA ALA A 531 -15.88 -33.79 2.59
C ALA A 531 -17.19 -34.63 2.55
#